data_b1ecde7bdf07e699e36a34014dea7406
#
_entry.id   b1ecde7bdf07e699e36a34014dea7406
#
_cell.length_a   1.000
_cell.length_b   1.000
_cell.length_c   1.000
_cell.angle_alpha   90.00
_cell.angle_beta   90.00
_cell.angle_gamma   90.00
#
_symmetry.space_group_name_H-M   'P 1'
#
loop_
_entity.id
_entity.type
_entity.pdbx_description
1 polymer ?
#
loop_
_entity_poly.entity_id
_entity_poly.type
_entity_poly.pdbx_seq_one_letter_code
_entity_poly.pdbx_strand_id
1 'polypeptide(L)'
;SMVFDPDGELVGTYRKIHRFGFGNGEPKLLEAGEDVVVLDLDEPASEDESGSNSVKVGLATCYDLRFPELFRKQVDEGAEIFVIPAAWPAARVAAWRTLLQARAIENQVFVIACNTAGTHAKTEMGGNSAVISPSGEVLAEAGRGERVLTLDIDVDEVRAARESFPVLSDRRL
;
A
#
# COMPACT_ATOMS: atom_id res chain seq x y z
N SER A 1 1.96 10.08 6.29
CA SER A 1 2.70 8.89 6.77
C SER A 1 4.17 9.23 6.92
N MET A 2 4.78 8.76 7.99
CA MET A 2 6.22 8.88 8.23
C MET A 2 6.81 7.47 8.33
N VAL A 3 7.95 7.26 7.71
CA VAL A 3 8.66 5.98 7.72
C VAL A 3 9.98 6.18 8.44
N PHE A 4 10.23 5.33 9.41
CA PHE A 4 11.46 5.31 10.18
C PHE A 4 12.19 3.99 9.94
N ASP A 5 13.49 4.04 9.88
CA ASP A 5 14.33 2.86 9.81
C ASP A 5 14.45 2.14 11.18
N PRO A 6 15.15 1.00 11.26
CA PRO A 6 15.36 0.29 12.52
C PRO A 6 16.14 1.08 13.59
N ASP A 7 16.93 2.07 13.19
CA ASP A 7 17.69 2.95 14.10
C ASP A 7 16.83 4.13 14.60
N GLY A 8 15.61 4.30 14.05
CA GLY A 8 14.67 5.34 14.40
C GLY A 8 14.87 6.64 13.64
N GLU A 9 15.68 6.64 12.58
CA GLU A 9 15.86 7.79 11.71
C GLU A 9 14.71 7.92 10.71
N LEU A 10 14.27 9.15 10.45
CA LEU A 10 13.19 9.42 9.49
C LEU A 10 13.70 9.29 8.05
N VAL A 11 13.32 8.20 7.37
CA VAL A 11 13.75 7.90 5.99
C VAL A 11 12.74 8.32 4.93
N GLY A 12 11.50 8.61 5.31
CA GLY A 12 10.50 9.06 4.36
C GLY A 12 9.27 9.72 4.97
N THR A 13 8.68 10.63 4.20
CA THR A 13 7.42 11.29 4.57
C THR A 13 6.50 11.36 3.36
N TYR A 14 5.30 10.81 3.48
CA TYR A 14 4.24 10.94 2.49
C TYR A 14 3.10 11.81 3.00
N ARG A 15 2.73 12.83 2.25
CA ARG A 15 1.54 13.65 2.47
C ARG A 15 0.45 13.19 1.53
N LYS A 16 -0.71 12.86 2.09
CA LYS A 16 -1.88 12.36 1.34
C LYS A 16 -2.27 13.33 0.22
N ILE A 17 -2.32 12.81 -1.01
CA ILE A 17 -2.66 13.60 -2.21
C ILE A 17 -4.18 13.79 -2.29
N HIS A 18 -4.96 12.71 -2.19
CA HIS A 18 -6.40 12.75 -2.34
C HIS A 18 -7.10 12.83 -0.98
N ARG A 19 -7.58 14.03 -0.63
CA ARG A 19 -8.25 14.30 0.64
C ARG A 19 -9.72 13.93 0.59
N PHE A 20 -10.18 13.16 1.59
CA PHE A 20 -11.58 12.73 1.70
C PHE A 20 -12.45 13.82 2.35
N GLY A 21 -13.71 14.03 1.85
CA GLY A 21 -14.70 14.88 2.51
C GLY A 21 -15.50 15.80 1.61
N PHE A 22 -15.37 15.71 0.28
CA PHE A 22 -16.22 16.46 -0.69
C PHE A 22 -16.37 17.96 -0.37
N GLY A 23 -15.26 18.65 -0.10
CA GLY A 23 -15.25 20.06 0.29
C GLY A 23 -15.42 20.33 1.79
N ASN A 24 -15.68 19.29 2.59
CA ASN A 24 -15.66 19.28 4.05
C ASN A 24 -14.62 18.24 4.55
N GLY A 25 -14.46 18.08 5.85
CA GLY A 25 -13.53 17.10 6.42
C GLY A 25 -12.08 17.45 6.09
N GLU A 26 -11.32 16.48 5.55
CA GLU A 26 -9.88 16.65 5.30
C GLU A 26 -9.53 17.89 4.44
N PRO A 27 -10.28 18.25 3.36
CA PRO A 27 -9.98 19.46 2.59
C PRO A 27 -10.01 20.77 3.38
N LYS A 28 -10.70 20.81 4.51
CA LYS A 28 -10.72 21.98 5.40
C LYS A 28 -9.66 21.94 6.50
N LEU A 29 -9.17 20.76 6.81
CA LEU A 29 -8.31 20.52 7.97
C LEU A 29 -6.86 20.28 7.60
N LEU A 30 -6.61 19.79 6.40
CA LEU A 30 -5.29 19.33 5.95
C LEU A 30 -4.96 19.94 4.58
N GLU A 31 -3.68 20.22 4.36
CA GLU A 31 -3.15 20.48 3.03
C GLU A 31 -2.99 19.17 2.25
N ALA A 32 -3.15 19.23 0.94
CA ALA A 32 -2.84 18.08 0.08
C ALA A 32 -1.31 17.96 -0.09
N GLY A 33 -0.85 16.71 -0.22
CA GLY A 33 0.45 16.44 -0.82
C GLY A 33 0.39 16.57 -2.34
N GLU A 34 1.55 16.71 -2.96
CA GLU A 34 1.69 16.77 -4.43
C GLU A 34 2.67 15.71 -4.93
N ASP A 35 3.49 15.18 -4.02
CA ASP A 35 4.58 14.27 -4.35
C ASP A 35 4.13 12.82 -4.35
N VAL A 36 4.51 12.09 -5.39
CA VAL A 36 4.56 10.62 -5.38
C VAL A 36 5.76 10.22 -4.52
N VAL A 37 5.60 9.22 -3.67
CA VAL A 37 6.67 8.76 -2.79
C VAL A 37 6.88 7.26 -2.97
N VAL A 38 8.07 6.91 -3.43
CA VAL A 38 8.61 5.55 -3.44
C VAL A 38 9.94 5.57 -2.68
N LEU A 39 10.07 4.72 -1.69
CA LEU A 39 11.26 4.60 -0.85
C LEU A 39 12.04 3.35 -1.23
N ASP A 40 13.35 3.46 -1.28
CA ASP A 40 14.24 2.32 -1.29
C ASP A 40 14.50 1.92 0.17
N LEU A 41 14.04 0.73 0.55
CA LEU A 41 14.26 0.17 1.87
C LEU A 41 15.23 -1.00 1.75
N ASP A 42 16.31 -0.96 2.51
CA ASP A 42 17.27 -2.05 2.57
C ASP A 42 16.62 -3.28 3.22
N GLU A 43 16.74 -4.43 2.57
CA GLU A 43 16.42 -5.70 3.22
C GLU A 43 17.49 -6.01 4.28
N PRO A 44 17.08 -6.60 5.41
CA PRO A 44 18.07 -7.09 6.37
C PRO A 44 18.96 -8.12 5.65
N ALA A 45 20.29 -7.87 5.67
CA ALA A 45 21.25 -8.74 5.03
C ALA A 45 21.08 -10.19 5.55
N SER A 46 20.79 -11.13 4.66
CA SER A 46 20.92 -12.55 4.96
C SER A 46 22.41 -12.87 5.07
N GLU A 47 22.80 -13.76 6.00
CA GLU A 47 24.20 -14.10 6.25
C GLU A 47 24.95 -14.67 5.02
N ASP A 48 24.21 -15.04 3.98
CA ASP A 48 24.73 -15.71 2.77
C ASP A 48 24.77 -14.81 1.51
N GLU A 49 24.23 -13.58 1.54
CA GLU A 49 24.18 -12.72 0.35
C GLU A 49 25.11 -11.50 0.47
N SER A 50 26.08 -11.40 -0.44
CA SER A 50 27.04 -10.30 -0.54
C SER A 50 26.51 -9.05 -1.28
N GLY A 51 25.19 -8.90 -1.41
CA GLY A 51 24.51 -7.76 -2.06
C GLY A 51 23.46 -7.15 -1.15
N SER A 52 23.43 -5.82 -1.04
CA SER A 52 22.29 -5.10 -0.48
C SER A 52 21.14 -5.25 -1.46
N ASN A 53 20.12 -6.05 -1.12
CA ASN A 53 18.86 -6.05 -1.83
C ASN A 53 18.01 -4.90 -1.26
N SER A 54 17.66 -3.93 -2.07
CA SER A 54 16.70 -2.91 -1.69
C SER A 54 15.34 -3.22 -2.30
N VAL A 55 14.29 -2.95 -1.53
CA VAL A 55 12.88 -3.10 -1.94
C VAL A 55 12.26 -1.73 -2.12
N LYS A 56 11.59 -1.51 -3.25
CA LYS A 56 10.92 -0.25 -3.55
C LYS A 56 9.49 -0.23 -3.03
N VAL A 57 9.24 0.65 -2.07
CA VAL A 57 7.96 0.74 -1.36
C VAL A 57 7.22 2.03 -1.70
N GLY A 58 6.07 1.91 -2.38
CA GLY A 58 5.17 3.02 -2.65
C GLY A 58 4.22 3.31 -1.49
N LEU A 59 4.09 4.58 -1.11
CA LEU A 59 3.24 5.00 0.00
C LEU A 59 1.94 5.63 -0.50
N ALA A 60 0.81 5.21 0.09
CA ALA A 60 -0.51 5.81 -0.15
C ALA A 60 -1.30 5.82 1.16
N THR A 61 -2.36 6.64 1.26
CA THR A 61 -3.15 6.72 2.49
C THR A 61 -4.65 6.72 2.20
N CYS A 62 -5.36 5.69 2.67
CA CYS A 62 -6.82 5.61 2.74
C CYS A 62 -7.52 5.96 1.41
N TYR A 63 -8.02 7.19 1.26
CA TYR A 63 -8.79 7.62 0.08
C TYR A 63 -7.99 7.57 -1.23
N ASP A 64 -6.64 7.66 -1.16
CA ASP A 64 -5.74 7.49 -2.30
C ASP A 64 -5.98 6.16 -3.03
N LEU A 65 -6.43 5.11 -2.32
CA LEU A 65 -6.73 3.80 -2.88
C LEU A 65 -7.74 3.85 -4.05
N ARG A 66 -8.57 4.89 -4.14
CA ARG A 66 -9.55 5.06 -5.22
C ARG A 66 -8.97 5.60 -6.52
N PHE A 67 -7.73 6.05 -6.52
CA PHE A 67 -7.11 6.75 -7.64
C PHE A 67 -5.95 5.92 -8.21
N PRO A 68 -6.20 5.11 -9.27
CA PRO A 68 -5.19 4.23 -9.85
C PRO A 68 -3.98 4.98 -10.40
N GLU A 69 -4.14 6.26 -10.74
CA GLU A 69 -3.10 7.11 -11.31
C GLU A 69 -1.89 7.24 -10.38
N LEU A 70 -2.12 7.36 -9.06
CA LEU A 70 -1.05 7.41 -8.07
C LEU A 70 -0.20 6.12 -8.08
N PHE A 71 -0.87 4.98 -8.03
CA PHE A 71 -0.21 3.67 -7.99
C PHE A 71 0.55 3.38 -9.28
N ARG A 72 0.02 3.84 -10.41
CA ARG A 72 0.69 3.72 -11.71
C ARG A 72 2.00 4.51 -11.74
N LYS A 73 2.00 5.74 -11.23
CA LYS A 73 3.22 6.55 -11.11
C LYS A 73 4.24 5.89 -10.18
N GLN A 74 3.81 5.32 -9.07
CA GLN A 74 4.70 4.60 -8.17
C GLN A 74 5.34 3.37 -8.84
N VAL A 75 4.60 2.64 -9.68
CA VAL A 75 5.16 1.54 -10.49
C VAL A 75 6.16 2.05 -11.52
N ASP A 76 5.92 3.20 -12.13
CA ASP A 76 6.86 3.83 -13.06
C ASP A 76 8.17 4.25 -12.36
N GLU A 77 8.14 4.50 -11.05
CA GLU A 77 9.30 4.72 -10.19
C GLU A 77 9.89 3.41 -9.63
N GLY A 78 9.31 2.26 -9.98
CA GLY A 78 9.82 0.94 -9.68
C GLY A 78 9.21 0.28 -8.45
N ALA A 79 8.13 0.79 -7.86
CA ALA A 79 7.52 0.20 -6.66
C ALA A 79 7.20 -1.30 -6.85
N GLU A 80 7.50 -2.08 -5.82
CA GLU A 80 7.29 -3.52 -5.71
C GLU A 80 6.27 -3.85 -4.62
N ILE A 81 6.14 -2.96 -3.64
CA ILE A 81 5.18 -3.07 -2.54
C ILE A 81 4.43 -1.75 -2.41
N PHE A 82 3.12 -1.80 -2.20
CA PHE A 82 2.33 -0.65 -1.73
C PHE A 82 1.98 -0.80 -0.27
N VAL A 83 2.25 0.22 0.54
CA VAL A 83 1.84 0.31 1.95
C VAL A 83 0.72 1.33 2.10
N ILE A 84 -0.44 0.89 2.62
CA ILE A 84 -1.68 1.67 2.63
C ILE A 84 -2.33 1.66 4.01
N PRO A 85 -1.98 2.58 4.92
CA PRO A 85 -2.73 2.81 6.15
C PRO A 85 -4.07 3.52 5.86
N ALA A 86 -5.12 3.18 6.60
CA ALA A 86 -6.45 3.73 6.39
C ALA A 86 -7.32 3.77 7.65
N ALA A 87 -8.31 4.67 7.63
CA ALA A 87 -9.50 4.65 8.45
C ALA A 87 -10.73 4.48 7.55
N TRP A 88 -10.91 3.28 7.00
CA TRP A 88 -11.95 2.99 6.01
C TRP A 88 -13.19 2.43 6.68
N PRO A 89 -14.38 3.06 6.51
CA PRO A 89 -15.60 2.65 7.20
C PRO A 89 -16.14 1.29 6.76
N ALA A 90 -16.78 0.58 7.69
CA ALA A 90 -17.41 -0.72 7.45
C ALA A 90 -18.44 -0.70 6.31
N ALA A 91 -19.21 0.38 6.18
CA ALA A 91 -20.19 0.56 5.10
C ALA A 91 -19.59 0.51 3.69
N ARG A 92 -18.27 0.63 3.56
CA ARG A 92 -17.55 0.61 2.28
C ARG A 92 -16.45 -0.45 2.21
N VAL A 93 -16.48 -1.43 3.11
CA VAL A 93 -15.43 -2.47 3.20
C VAL A 93 -15.34 -3.35 1.94
N ALA A 94 -16.46 -3.57 1.24
CA ALA A 94 -16.44 -4.29 -0.03
C ALA A 94 -15.55 -3.58 -1.07
N ALA A 95 -15.70 -2.25 -1.19
CA ALA A 95 -14.83 -1.46 -2.08
C ALA A 95 -13.36 -1.48 -1.61
N TRP A 96 -13.10 -1.47 -0.30
CA TRP A 96 -11.75 -1.62 0.25
C TRP A 96 -11.08 -2.88 -0.27
N ARG A 97 -11.69 -4.04 -0.04
CA ARG A 97 -11.14 -5.34 -0.45
C ARG A 97 -10.93 -5.44 -1.96
N THR A 98 -11.95 -5.05 -2.75
CA THR A 98 -11.86 -5.08 -4.21
C THR A 98 -10.74 -4.18 -4.75
N LEU A 99 -10.63 -2.95 -4.23
CA LEU A 99 -9.63 -2.01 -4.70
C LEU A 99 -8.21 -2.44 -4.33
N LEU A 100 -7.98 -3.00 -3.14
CA LEU A 100 -6.67 -3.53 -2.77
C LEU A 100 -6.21 -4.63 -3.74
N GLN A 101 -7.08 -5.60 -4.04
CA GLN A 101 -6.78 -6.65 -5.02
C GLN A 101 -6.55 -6.07 -6.42
N ALA A 102 -7.37 -5.10 -6.84
CA ALA A 102 -7.17 -4.43 -8.13
C ALA A 102 -5.80 -3.76 -8.21
N ARG A 103 -5.36 -3.04 -7.15
CA ARG A 103 -4.02 -2.41 -7.12
C ARG A 103 -2.90 -3.43 -7.19
N ALA A 104 -3.03 -4.57 -6.53
CA ALA A 104 -2.06 -5.65 -6.63
C ALA A 104 -1.99 -6.23 -8.04
N ILE A 105 -3.12 -6.64 -8.61
CA ILE A 105 -3.20 -7.31 -9.91
C ILE A 105 -2.72 -6.40 -11.04
N GLU A 106 -3.27 -5.20 -11.15
CA GLU A 106 -3.00 -4.31 -12.28
C GLU A 106 -1.56 -3.75 -12.28
N ASN A 107 -0.91 -3.73 -11.13
CA ASN A 107 0.45 -3.22 -10.95
C ASN A 107 1.48 -4.33 -10.74
N GLN A 108 1.03 -5.57 -10.55
CA GLN A 108 1.88 -6.74 -10.27
C GLN A 108 2.86 -6.45 -9.13
N VAL A 109 2.29 -6.06 -7.97
CA VAL A 109 3.03 -5.70 -6.74
C VAL A 109 2.37 -6.35 -5.53
N PHE A 110 3.08 -6.47 -4.42
CA PHE A 110 2.46 -6.74 -3.13
C PHE A 110 1.68 -5.52 -2.63
N VAL A 111 0.57 -5.76 -1.93
CA VAL A 111 -0.16 -4.72 -1.21
C VAL A 111 -0.23 -5.08 0.26
N ILE A 112 0.30 -4.22 1.11
CA ILE A 112 0.24 -4.31 2.57
C ILE A 112 -0.67 -3.18 3.06
N ALA A 113 -1.87 -3.54 3.51
CA ALA A 113 -2.89 -2.57 3.87
C ALA A 113 -3.32 -2.72 5.33
N CYS A 114 -3.25 -1.64 6.09
CA CYS A 114 -3.66 -1.58 7.48
C CYS A 114 -4.87 -0.65 7.64
N ASN A 115 -6.02 -1.20 8.03
CA ASN A 115 -7.25 -0.43 8.23
C ASN A 115 -7.67 -0.45 9.70
N THR A 116 -8.16 0.68 10.17
CA THR A 116 -8.70 0.82 11.52
C THR A 116 -9.82 -0.18 11.79
N ALA A 117 -9.79 -0.85 12.93
CA ALA A 117 -10.85 -1.71 13.45
C ALA A 117 -11.65 -0.99 14.54
N GLY A 118 -12.81 -1.55 14.92
CA GLY A 118 -13.67 -1.03 15.97
C GLY A 118 -14.48 0.19 15.56
N THR A 119 -14.70 1.14 16.50
CA THR A 119 -15.50 2.35 16.25
C THR A 119 -14.67 3.60 16.52
N HIS A 120 -14.64 4.51 15.57
CA HIS A 120 -14.01 5.82 15.70
C HIS A 120 -15.00 6.93 15.39
N ALA A 121 -15.13 7.94 16.29
CA ALA A 121 -16.02 9.08 16.16
C ALA A 121 -17.46 8.67 15.70
N LYS A 122 -18.03 7.65 16.36
CA LYS A 122 -19.36 7.06 16.06
C LYS A 122 -19.48 6.35 14.70
N THR A 123 -18.39 6.15 13.98
CA THR A 123 -18.35 5.41 12.72
C THR A 123 -17.72 4.04 12.96
N GLU A 124 -18.44 2.97 12.59
CA GLU A 124 -17.87 1.63 12.58
C GLU A 124 -16.83 1.53 11.47
N MET A 125 -15.62 1.11 11.84
CA MET A 125 -14.50 0.92 10.92
C MET A 125 -14.51 -0.47 10.32
N GLY A 126 -14.00 -0.58 9.09
CA GLY A 126 -14.11 -1.81 8.30
C GLY A 126 -13.18 -2.92 8.75
N GLY A 127 -12.08 -2.62 9.45
CA GLY A 127 -11.02 -3.61 9.67
C GLY A 127 -10.53 -4.15 8.32
N ASN A 128 -10.40 -5.48 8.22
CA ASN A 128 -9.97 -6.18 7.01
C ASN A 128 -8.62 -5.63 6.49
N SER A 129 -7.67 -5.42 7.42
CA SER A 129 -6.26 -5.25 7.08
C SER A 129 -5.80 -6.50 6.33
N ALA A 130 -5.00 -6.35 5.27
CA ALA A 130 -4.66 -7.48 4.42
C ALA A 130 -3.28 -7.36 3.81
N VAL A 131 -2.71 -8.51 3.49
CA VAL A 131 -1.55 -8.66 2.60
C VAL A 131 -2.00 -9.39 1.35
N ILE A 132 -1.68 -8.84 0.18
CA ILE A 132 -2.13 -9.34 -1.12
C ILE A 132 -0.92 -9.50 -2.03
N SER A 133 -0.85 -10.65 -2.71
CA SER A 133 0.23 -10.97 -3.65
C SER A 133 0.12 -10.22 -4.98
N PRO A 134 1.16 -10.21 -5.82
CA PRO A 134 1.13 -9.62 -7.16
C PRO A 134 0.07 -10.23 -8.10
N SER A 135 -0.40 -11.44 -7.82
CA SER A 135 -1.49 -12.11 -8.56
C SER A 135 -2.88 -11.74 -8.05
N GLY A 136 -2.99 -10.98 -6.94
CA GLY A 136 -4.24 -10.61 -6.30
C GLY A 136 -4.76 -11.63 -5.28
N GLU A 137 -3.98 -12.64 -4.94
CA GLU A 137 -4.31 -13.57 -3.86
C GLU A 137 -4.23 -12.87 -2.50
N VAL A 138 -5.24 -13.07 -1.66
CA VAL A 138 -5.24 -12.56 -0.28
C VAL A 138 -4.45 -13.53 0.59
N LEU A 139 -3.18 -13.22 0.85
CA LEU A 139 -2.28 -14.07 1.64
C LEU A 139 -2.64 -14.08 3.12
N ALA A 140 -3.08 -12.92 3.63
CA ALA A 140 -3.57 -12.80 5.00
C ALA A 140 -4.63 -11.69 5.10
N GLU A 141 -5.65 -11.88 5.95
CA GLU A 141 -6.67 -10.87 6.26
C GLU A 141 -7.05 -10.92 7.74
N ALA A 142 -7.11 -9.77 8.40
CA ALA A 142 -7.38 -9.64 9.82
C ALA A 142 -8.87 -9.78 10.21
N GLY A 143 -9.79 -9.62 9.27
CA GLY A 143 -11.22 -9.50 9.57
C GLY A 143 -11.58 -8.15 10.21
N ARG A 144 -12.68 -8.09 10.97
CA ARG A 144 -13.21 -6.83 11.53
C ARG A 144 -12.61 -6.40 12.86
N GLY A 145 -12.01 -7.32 13.58
CA GLY A 145 -11.45 -7.07 14.90
C GLY A 145 -10.01 -6.57 14.86
N GLU A 146 -9.57 -6.02 15.97
CA GLU A 146 -8.17 -5.66 16.18
C GLU A 146 -7.29 -6.91 16.15
N ARG A 147 -6.27 -6.91 15.32
CA ARG A 147 -5.38 -8.05 15.13
C ARG A 147 -4.04 -7.63 14.53
N VAL A 148 -2.98 -8.29 14.95
CA VAL A 148 -1.67 -8.24 14.29
C VAL A 148 -1.61 -9.38 13.28
N LEU A 149 -1.19 -9.07 12.06
CA LEU A 149 -0.82 -10.03 11.03
C LEU A 149 0.70 -10.05 10.90
N THR A 150 1.28 -11.23 10.89
CA THR A 150 2.69 -11.44 10.59
C THR A 150 2.79 -12.47 9.46
N LEU A 151 3.54 -12.13 8.42
CA LEU A 151 3.67 -12.94 7.22
C LEU A 151 5.02 -12.63 6.57
N ASP A 152 5.72 -13.67 6.14
CA ASP A 152 6.89 -13.55 5.28
C ASP A 152 6.43 -13.51 3.82
N ILE A 153 6.99 -12.58 3.05
CA ILE A 153 6.74 -12.45 1.61
C ILE A 153 8.08 -12.51 0.87
N ASP A 154 8.07 -13.13 -0.30
CA ASP A 154 9.23 -13.14 -1.20
C ASP A 154 9.03 -12.06 -2.27
N VAL A 155 9.81 -10.98 -2.21
CA VAL A 155 9.69 -9.85 -3.14
C VAL A 155 10.07 -10.25 -4.57
N ASP A 156 10.88 -11.29 -4.76
CA ASP A 156 11.21 -11.84 -6.07
C ASP A 156 9.97 -12.33 -6.85
N GLU A 157 8.86 -12.62 -6.17
CA GLU A 157 7.58 -12.92 -6.82
C GLU A 157 7.08 -11.76 -7.72
N VAL A 158 7.42 -10.51 -7.39
CA VAL A 158 7.06 -9.34 -8.23
C VAL A 158 7.75 -9.43 -9.57
N ARG A 159 9.06 -9.70 -9.57
CA ARG A 159 9.83 -9.87 -10.80
C ARG A 159 9.33 -11.06 -11.61
N ALA A 160 9.15 -12.21 -10.95
CA ALA A 160 8.63 -13.41 -11.59
C ALA A 160 7.24 -13.19 -12.21
N ALA A 161 6.33 -12.49 -11.54
CA ALA A 161 5.02 -12.15 -12.07
C ALA A 161 5.12 -11.26 -13.32
N ARG A 162 5.97 -10.23 -13.29
CA ARG A 162 6.19 -9.30 -14.41
C ARG A 162 6.86 -9.97 -15.61
N GLU A 163 7.76 -10.91 -15.38
CA GLU A 163 8.41 -11.70 -16.45
C GLU A 163 7.47 -12.72 -17.08
N SER A 164 6.68 -13.43 -16.26
CA SER A 164 5.76 -14.47 -16.75
C SER A 164 4.56 -13.91 -17.50
N PHE A 165 4.09 -12.71 -17.12
CA PHE A 165 2.95 -12.03 -17.75
C PHE A 165 3.19 -10.51 -17.84
N PRO A 166 3.92 -10.01 -18.86
CA PRO A 166 4.48 -8.66 -18.89
C PRO A 166 3.44 -7.58 -19.28
N VAL A 167 2.28 -7.52 -18.62
CA VAL A 167 1.19 -6.58 -18.93
C VAL A 167 1.59 -5.10 -18.79
N LEU A 168 2.57 -4.81 -17.93
CA LEU A 168 3.05 -3.43 -17.75
C LEU A 168 3.77 -2.91 -18.98
N SER A 169 4.42 -3.78 -19.78
CA SER A 169 5.09 -3.40 -21.04
C SER A 169 4.12 -3.11 -22.18
N ASP A 170 2.88 -3.59 -22.08
CA ASP A 170 1.83 -3.38 -23.09
C ASP A 170 1.07 -2.06 -22.91
N ARG A 171 1.36 -1.30 -21.86
CA ARG A 171 0.75 0.02 -21.61
C ARG A 171 1.02 0.98 -22.76
N ARG A 172 0.02 1.80 -23.11
CA ARG A 172 0.08 2.78 -24.20
C ARG A 172 -0.18 4.22 -23.75
N LEU A 173 -0.62 4.43 -22.52
CA LEU A 173 -0.99 5.73 -21.93
C LEU A 173 -0.20 5.97 -20.65
#